data_e1bcbf275fb3a1db4b2ed624c4d1617d
#
_entry.id   e1bcbf275fb3a1db4b2ed624c4d1617d
#
_cell.length_a   1.000
_cell.length_b   1.000
_cell.length_c   1.000
_cell.angle_alpha   90.00
_cell.angle_beta   90.00
_cell.angle_gamma   90.00
#
_symmetry.space_group_name_H-M   'P 1'
#
loop_
_entity.id
_entity.type
_entity.pdbx_description
1 polymer ?
#
loop_
_entity_poly.entity_id
_entity_poly.type
_entity_poly.pdbx_seq_one_letter_code
_entity_poly.pdbx_strand_id
1 'polypeptide(L)'
;MEKWLFSIYKTLCLTGIGRVVIGKTEYEVGRYLPFDDFGLGVNTVKLLFGNLFKALLIFMATYAVALFDKKYLIVALVLGIAIYKDSFIKWKRKQEKTLLRQLSLYLNELRREFYRFNDVEEAFLAAFSAAGEELKLHLGLIEDALDEDGIPERYRAAIPNRFLFIFIAICRCGIKYGDSDNTFVSNIDELQKNIDSDLLKWEREDFIFSAVFFAIGFSLISMPVMERWAMSQVSDLSTFYNGFRGSMTRAVCIVITTLFILAFEKMQEIRKDGIEPLLSGIIEIPLVNKWLKWLFDKRNMENGRIAKILDENFPEKSYQHFILMRYACLLGSLIIALSLIIYWKLSYLLLLPVMPVSFVISHIPYISLVIDGMFYEAELEEEIGQVRLMTISLAGVIGMTVEEILLWTENFTLFLRESVASCIDRLDVDENTALDILRERWKTTSFINVIDDLIASDKIGIKEAFKDLLSRRDYYTAKRRQEQELVVRKKEAIISTFLYLPFMVTVGVYMIIPFLIISIRNLLDITVNLS
;
A
#
# COMPACT_ATOMS: atom_id res chain seq x y z
N MET A 1 -11.79 -20.45 24.03
CA MET A 1 -11.05 -20.36 22.76
C MET A 1 -10.00 -19.24 22.81
N GLU A 2 -10.34 -18.03 23.24
CA GLU A 2 -9.42 -16.87 23.27
C GLU A 2 -8.21 -17.07 24.19
N LYS A 3 -8.38 -17.61 25.39
CA LYS A 3 -7.27 -17.92 26.30
C LYS A 3 -6.26 -18.91 25.70
N TRP A 4 -6.73 -19.85 24.89
CA TRP A 4 -5.87 -20.80 24.17
C TRP A 4 -5.08 -20.11 23.03
N LEU A 5 -5.74 -19.23 22.25
CA LEU A 5 -5.08 -18.41 21.22
C LEU A 5 -4.01 -17.50 21.83
N PHE A 6 -4.30 -16.89 22.97
CA PHE A 6 -3.33 -16.06 23.68
C PHE A 6 -2.13 -16.88 24.21
N SER A 7 -2.36 -18.12 24.66
CA SER A 7 -1.27 -19.03 25.04
C SER A 7 -0.37 -19.36 23.85
N ILE A 8 -0.96 -19.60 22.67
CA ILE A 8 -0.20 -19.80 21.42
C ILE A 8 0.61 -18.56 21.08
N TYR A 9 0.02 -17.37 21.18
CA TYR A 9 0.73 -16.10 20.95
C TYR A 9 1.99 -16.01 21.82
N LYS A 10 1.86 -16.22 23.15
CA LYS A 10 3.00 -16.21 24.07
C LYS A 10 4.08 -17.22 23.69
N THR A 11 3.67 -18.43 23.31
CA THR A 11 4.62 -19.50 22.91
C THR A 11 5.37 -19.11 21.63
N LEU A 12 4.68 -18.53 20.65
CA LEU A 12 5.29 -18.07 19.40
C LEU A 12 6.25 -16.88 19.64
N CYS A 13 5.91 -15.95 20.55
CA CYS A 13 6.79 -14.84 20.92
C CYS A 13 8.08 -15.29 21.62
N LEU A 14 8.06 -16.43 22.29
CA LEU A 14 9.26 -17.02 22.94
C LEU A 14 10.21 -17.65 21.91
N THR A 15 9.72 -18.03 20.72
CA THR A 15 10.57 -18.61 19.66
C THR A 15 11.10 -17.52 18.75
N GLY A 16 12.41 -17.51 18.45
CA GLY A 16 13.02 -16.49 17.59
C GLY A 16 12.38 -16.40 16.19
N ILE A 17 12.04 -17.55 15.60
CA ILE A 17 11.36 -17.62 14.31
C ILE A 17 9.91 -17.11 14.42
N GLY A 18 9.20 -17.48 15.49
CA GLY A 18 7.84 -17.03 15.78
C GLY A 18 7.77 -15.51 15.89
N ARG A 19 8.73 -14.90 16.58
CA ARG A 19 8.81 -13.44 16.77
C ARG A 19 8.97 -12.68 15.44
N VAL A 20 9.75 -13.21 14.50
CA VAL A 20 9.91 -12.62 13.17
C VAL A 20 8.62 -12.73 12.34
N VAL A 21 7.93 -13.89 12.41
CA VAL A 21 6.68 -14.13 11.67
C VAL A 21 5.52 -13.29 12.23
N ILE A 22 5.44 -13.19 13.55
CA ILE A 22 4.36 -12.46 14.23
C ILE A 22 4.59 -10.95 14.20
N GLY A 23 5.83 -10.48 14.34
CA GLY A 23 6.16 -9.08 14.61
C GLY A 23 5.52 -8.10 13.61
N LYS A 24 5.54 -8.41 12.30
CA LYS A 24 4.88 -7.57 11.29
C LYS A 24 3.36 -7.55 11.47
N THR A 25 2.75 -8.70 11.75
CA THR A 25 1.29 -8.81 11.91
C THR A 25 0.85 -8.16 13.21
N GLU A 26 1.61 -8.34 14.28
CA GLU A 26 1.41 -7.73 15.59
C GLU A 26 1.45 -6.20 15.51
N TYR A 27 2.46 -5.64 14.84
CA TYR A 27 2.57 -4.20 14.61
C TYR A 27 1.34 -3.64 13.87
N GLU A 28 0.89 -4.33 12.81
CA GLU A 28 -0.29 -3.88 12.06
C GLU A 28 -1.60 -4.02 12.85
N VAL A 29 -1.75 -5.09 13.62
CA VAL A 29 -2.93 -5.28 14.48
C VAL A 29 -2.92 -4.27 15.61
N GLY A 30 -1.76 -3.97 16.20
CA GLY A 30 -1.59 -3.00 17.29
C GLY A 30 -2.00 -1.57 16.93
N ARG A 31 -1.92 -1.19 15.65
CA ARG A 31 -2.41 0.10 15.17
C ARG A 31 -3.93 0.25 15.28
N TYR A 32 -4.68 -0.85 15.20
CA TYR A 32 -6.16 -0.85 15.31
C TYR A 32 -6.64 -1.20 16.72
N LEU A 33 -5.78 -1.83 17.53
CA LEU A 33 -6.08 -2.23 18.91
C LEU A 33 -4.97 -1.72 19.86
N PRO A 34 -4.83 -0.41 20.02
CA PRO A 34 -3.81 0.16 20.89
C PRO A 34 -4.09 -0.19 22.34
N PHE A 35 -3.03 -0.56 23.09
CA PHE A 35 -3.02 -0.85 24.54
C PHE A 35 -3.86 -2.05 25.03
N ASP A 36 -4.42 -2.86 24.17
CA ASP A 36 -5.07 -4.13 24.54
C ASP A 36 -4.15 -5.31 24.23
N ASP A 37 -3.21 -5.61 25.13
CA ASP A 37 -2.25 -6.71 24.97
C ASP A 37 -2.91 -8.08 24.77
N PHE A 38 -4.02 -8.32 25.44
CA PHE A 38 -4.76 -9.57 25.30
C PHE A 38 -5.46 -9.66 23.94
N GLY A 39 -6.21 -8.63 23.59
CA GLY A 39 -6.89 -8.52 22.30
C GLY A 39 -5.91 -8.52 21.14
N LEU A 40 -4.77 -7.81 21.27
CA LEU A 40 -3.68 -7.81 20.30
C LEU A 40 -3.17 -9.24 20.03
N GLY A 41 -2.81 -9.97 21.08
CA GLY A 41 -2.30 -11.34 20.94
C GLY A 41 -3.32 -12.30 20.32
N VAL A 42 -4.57 -12.25 20.78
CA VAL A 42 -5.66 -13.09 20.25
C VAL A 42 -5.95 -12.78 18.79
N ASN A 43 -6.10 -11.51 18.40
CA ASN A 43 -6.41 -11.11 17.04
C ASN A 43 -5.25 -11.36 16.07
N THR A 44 -4.00 -11.17 16.51
CA THR A 44 -2.80 -11.50 15.72
C THR A 44 -2.78 -12.99 15.37
N VAL A 45 -2.97 -13.88 16.34
CA VAL A 45 -2.99 -15.33 16.09
C VAL A 45 -4.20 -15.74 15.26
N LYS A 46 -5.38 -15.19 15.54
CA LYS A 46 -6.60 -15.46 14.77
C LYS A 46 -6.45 -15.06 13.30
N LEU A 47 -5.82 -13.93 13.03
CA LEU A 47 -5.54 -13.45 11.68
C LEU A 47 -4.54 -14.35 10.96
N LEU A 48 -3.42 -14.68 11.61
CA LEU A 48 -2.39 -15.56 11.05
C LEU A 48 -2.95 -16.94 10.69
N PHE A 49 -3.60 -17.61 11.66
CA PHE A 49 -4.17 -18.93 11.42
C PHE A 49 -5.33 -18.90 10.43
N GLY A 50 -6.19 -17.88 10.47
CA GLY A 50 -7.29 -17.72 9.52
C GLY A 50 -6.78 -17.55 8.08
N ASN A 51 -5.75 -16.73 7.88
CA ASN A 51 -5.16 -16.53 6.55
C ASN A 51 -4.36 -17.76 6.09
N LEU A 52 -3.63 -18.43 6.99
CA LEU A 52 -2.93 -19.67 6.69
C LEU A 52 -3.92 -20.78 6.30
N PHE A 53 -5.03 -20.91 7.00
CA PHE A 53 -6.08 -21.89 6.68
C PHE A 53 -6.68 -21.64 5.30
N LYS A 54 -7.01 -20.38 4.96
CA LYS A 54 -7.49 -20.01 3.62
C LYS A 54 -6.46 -20.35 2.54
N ALA A 55 -5.19 -20.00 2.78
CA ALA A 55 -4.09 -20.30 1.86
C ALA A 55 -3.93 -21.81 1.65
N LEU A 56 -3.97 -22.62 2.72
CA LEU A 56 -3.90 -24.07 2.66
C LEU A 56 -5.09 -24.67 1.92
N LEU A 57 -6.30 -24.16 2.14
CA LEU A 57 -7.51 -24.62 1.46
C LEU A 57 -7.39 -24.40 -0.07
N ILE A 58 -6.97 -23.20 -0.50
CA ILE A 58 -6.77 -22.91 -1.92
C ILE A 58 -5.61 -23.70 -2.51
N PHE A 59 -4.51 -23.86 -1.77
CA PHE A 59 -3.41 -24.74 -2.18
C PHE A 59 -3.91 -26.16 -2.46
N MET A 60 -4.65 -26.76 -1.51
CA MET A 60 -5.22 -28.11 -1.66
C MET A 60 -6.23 -28.19 -2.80
N ALA A 61 -7.11 -27.19 -2.94
CA ALA A 61 -8.09 -27.14 -4.03
C ALA A 61 -7.39 -27.07 -5.41
N THR A 62 -6.39 -26.19 -5.56
CA THR A 62 -5.62 -26.04 -6.80
C THR A 62 -4.86 -27.33 -7.14
N TYR A 63 -4.24 -27.95 -6.14
CA TYR A 63 -3.49 -29.21 -6.32
C TYR A 63 -4.41 -30.39 -6.62
N ALA A 64 -5.62 -30.41 -6.07
CA ALA A 64 -6.66 -31.40 -6.42
C ALA A 64 -7.17 -31.22 -7.87
N VAL A 65 -7.38 -29.98 -8.34
CA VAL A 65 -7.71 -29.69 -9.75
C VAL A 65 -6.62 -30.20 -10.70
N ALA A 66 -5.37 -30.16 -10.27
CA ALA A 66 -4.23 -30.72 -10.99
C ALA A 66 -4.11 -32.28 -10.85
N LEU A 67 -5.07 -32.94 -10.20
CA LEU A 67 -5.04 -34.39 -9.90
C LEU A 67 -3.77 -34.82 -9.16
N PHE A 68 -3.28 -33.98 -8.26
CA PHE A 68 -2.08 -34.16 -7.44
C PHE A 68 -0.78 -34.37 -8.27
N ASP A 69 -0.75 -33.86 -9.50
CA ASP A 69 0.47 -33.92 -10.32
C ASP A 69 1.54 -32.96 -9.77
N LYS A 70 2.72 -33.52 -9.45
CA LYS A 70 3.86 -32.76 -8.88
C LYS A 70 4.30 -31.57 -9.72
N LYS A 71 4.04 -31.59 -11.04
CA LYS A 71 4.35 -30.48 -11.94
C LYS A 71 3.64 -29.17 -11.58
N TYR A 72 2.48 -29.25 -10.92
CA TYR A 72 1.64 -28.12 -10.54
C TYR A 72 1.76 -27.70 -9.08
N LEU A 73 2.65 -28.35 -8.31
CA LEU A 73 2.89 -28.01 -6.91
C LEU A 73 3.29 -26.52 -6.74
N ILE A 74 4.13 -26.02 -7.65
CA ILE A 74 4.58 -24.62 -7.65
C ILE A 74 3.40 -23.67 -7.90
N VAL A 75 2.49 -24.02 -8.83
CA VAL A 75 1.27 -23.22 -9.10
C VAL A 75 0.41 -23.12 -7.84
N ALA A 76 0.16 -24.25 -7.18
CA ALA A 76 -0.63 -24.28 -5.95
C ALA A 76 0.03 -23.46 -4.83
N LEU A 77 1.36 -23.52 -4.71
CA LEU A 77 2.12 -22.78 -3.71
C LEU A 77 2.06 -21.25 -3.98
N VAL A 78 2.23 -20.83 -5.22
CA VAL A 78 2.13 -19.41 -5.61
C VAL A 78 0.74 -18.86 -5.29
N LEU A 79 -0.32 -19.60 -5.65
CA LEU A 79 -1.68 -19.18 -5.31
C LEU A 79 -1.96 -19.17 -3.81
N GLY A 80 -1.44 -20.13 -3.07
CA GLY A 80 -1.56 -20.15 -1.60
C GLY A 80 -0.92 -18.91 -0.97
N ILE A 81 0.29 -18.54 -1.39
CA ILE A 81 0.98 -17.32 -0.91
C ILE A 81 0.21 -16.06 -1.30
N ALA A 82 -0.27 -15.98 -2.54
CA ALA A 82 -1.05 -14.83 -3.02
C ALA A 82 -2.33 -14.64 -2.20
N ILE A 83 -3.09 -15.72 -1.93
CA ILE A 83 -4.29 -15.68 -1.09
C ILE A 83 -3.97 -15.27 0.35
N TYR A 84 -2.86 -15.74 0.91
CA TYR A 84 -2.42 -15.32 2.26
C TYR A 84 -2.23 -13.81 2.34
N LYS A 85 -1.50 -13.23 1.39
CA LYS A 85 -1.24 -11.79 1.33
C LYS A 85 -2.49 -10.97 1.04
N ASP A 86 -3.29 -11.35 0.04
CA ASP A 86 -4.55 -10.68 -0.30
C ASP A 86 -5.53 -10.68 0.88
N SER A 87 -5.63 -11.80 1.61
CA SER A 87 -6.46 -11.88 2.82
C SER A 87 -5.99 -10.92 3.92
N PHE A 88 -4.68 -10.71 4.05
CA PHE A 88 -4.12 -9.76 5.00
C PHE A 88 -4.43 -8.31 4.60
N ILE A 89 -4.25 -7.95 3.33
CA ILE A 89 -4.57 -6.63 2.79
C ILE A 89 -6.07 -6.32 2.95
N LYS A 90 -6.94 -7.28 2.63
CA LYS A 90 -8.40 -7.15 2.79
C LYS A 90 -8.82 -6.97 4.26
N TRP A 91 -8.16 -7.70 5.18
CA TRP A 91 -8.41 -7.52 6.61
C TRP A 91 -8.07 -6.10 7.05
N LYS A 92 -6.90 -5.59 6.68
CA LYS A 92 -6.46 -4.24 7.01
C LYS A 92 -7.43 -3.19 6.49
N ARG A 93 -7.79 -3.26 5.20
CA ARG A 93 -8.78 -2.36 4.60
C ARG A 93 -10.14 -2.41 5.31
N LYS A 94 -10.56 -3.61 5.72
CA LYS A 94 -11.80 -3.78 6.46
C LYS A 94 -11.76 -3.07 7.81
N GLN A 95 -10.66 -3.21 8.57
CA GLN A 95 -10.50 -2.54 9.86
C GLN A 95 -10.53 -1.02 9.71
N GLU A 96 -9.79 -0.51 8.75
CA GLU A 96 -9.73 0.91 8.46
C GLU A 96 -11.10 1.49 8.06
N LYS A 97 -11.84 0.80 7.19
CA LYS A 97 -13.22 1.17 6.84
C LYS A 97 -14.16 1.15 8.06
N THR A 98 -14.03 0.14 8.91
CA THR A 98 -14.85 0.03 10.13
C THR A 98 -14.57 1.20 11.05
N LEU A 99 -13.30 1.52 11.28
CA LEU A 99 -12.89 2.65 12.11
C LEU A 99 -13.41 3.99 11.55
N LEU A 100 -13.28 4.22 10.23
CA LEU A 100 -13.78 5.45 9.61
C LEU A 100 -15.31 5.57 9.64
N ARG A 101 -16.03 4.47 9.46
CA ARG A 101 -17.49 4.46 9.61
C ARG A 101 -17.92 4.79 11.04
N GLN A 102 -17.22 4.22 12.02
CA GLN A 102 -17.47 4.54 13.44
C GLN A 102 -17.13 6.02 13.74
N LEU A 103 -16.05 6.54 13.16
CA LEU A 103 -15.69 7.96 13.29
C LEU A 103 -16.75 8.87 12.66
N SER A 104 -17.22 8.59 11.43
CA SER A 104 -18.30 9.36 10.78
C SER A 104 -19.59 9.40 11.62
N LEU A 105 -19.97 8.26 12.22
CA LEU A 105 -21.13 8.20 13.11
C LEU A 105 -20.89 8.99 14.41
N TYR A 106 -19.70 8.88 14.99
CA TYR A 106 -19.32 9.61 16.19
C TYR A 106 -19.31 11.12 15.97
N LEU A 107 -18.84 11.60 14.82
CA LEU A 107 -18.84 13.03 14.47
C LEU A 107 -20.26 13.62 14.44
N ASN A 108 -21.27 12.86 14.00
CA ASN A 108 -22.66 13.28 14.08
C ASN A 108 -23.14 13.46 15.52
N GLU A 109 -22.75 12.54 16.40
CA GLU A 109 -23.12 12.61 17.81
C GLU A 109 -22.40 13.76 18.51
N LEU A 110 -21.07 13.89 18.26
CA LEU A 110 -20.27 15.00 18.78
C LEU A 110 -20.86 16.36 18.42
N ARG A 111 -21.28 16.54 17.16
CA ARG A 111 -21.94 17.77 16.72
C ARG A 111 -23.24 18.02 17.49
N ARG A 112 -24.06 16.97 17.73
CA ARG A 112 -25.30 17.07 18.47
C ARG A 112 -25.07 17.48 19.93
N GLU A 113 -24.09 16.87 20.58
CA GLU A 113 -23.75 17.17 21.95
C GLU A 113 -23.07 18.56 22.06
N PHE A 114 -22.30 18.98 21.06
CA PHE A 114 -21.73 20.33 21.03
C PHE A 114 -22.82 21.41 20.99
N TYR A 115 -23.89 21.24 20.22
CA TYR A 115 -25.02 22.17 20.28
C TYR A 115 -25.73 22.22 21.65
N ARG A 116 -25.58 21.15 22.46
CA ARG A 116 -26.16 21.09 23.80
C ARG A 116 -25.31 21.76 24.86
N PHE A 117 -24.00 21.52 24.82
CA PHE A 117 -23.08 22.00 25.85
C PHE A 117 -22.38 23.30 25.47
N ASN A 118 -22.23 23.58 24.18
CA ASN A 118 -21.45 24.68 23.64
C ASN A 118 -19.98 24.68 24.12
N ASP A 119 -19.48 23.51 24.45
CA ASP A 119 -18.13 23.23 24.90
C ASP A 119 -17.63 21.95 24.22
N VAL A 120 -16.39 22.00 23.69
CA VAL A 120 -15.82 20.89 22.89
C VAL A 120 -15.47 19.70 23.76
N GLU A 121 -14.90 19.94 24.95
CA GLU A 121 -14.47 18.88 25.86
C GLU A 121 -15.67 18.14 26.46
N GLU A 122 -16.70 18.89 26.96
CA GLU A 122 -17.94 18.30 27.45
C GLU A 122 -18.68 17.51 26.36
N ALA A 123 -18.74 18.04 25.14
CA ALA A 123 -19.36 17.37 23.99
C ALA A 123 -18.59 16.10 23.60
N PHE A 124 -17.24 16.13 23.61
CA PHE A 124 -16.40 14.97 23.33
C PHE A 124 -16.67 13.83 24.31
N LEU A 125 -16.70 14.12 25.62
CA LEU A 125 -16.96 13.14 26.67
C LEU A 125 -18.40 12.60 26.61
N ALA A 126 -19.39 13.45 26.35
CA ALA A 126 -20.79 13.05 26.23
C ALA A 126 -21.01 12.12 25.03
N ALA A 127 -20.38 12.41 23.88
CA ALA A 127 -20.47 11.61 22.67
C ALA A 127 -19.70 10.27 22.78
N PHE A 128 -18.76 10.13 23.72
CA PHE A 128 -17.93 8.93 23.87
C PHE A 128 -18.74 7.63 24.01
N SER A 129 -19.88 7.68 24.68
CA SER A 129 -20.75 6.51 24.86
C SER A 129 -21.33 5.95 23.56
N ALA A 130 -21.48 6.79 22.53
CA ALA A 130 -22.02 6.42 21.22
C ALA A 130 -20.97 5.86 20.26
N ALA A 131 -19.68 5.94 20.62
CA ALA A 131 -18.59 5.41 19.80
C ALA A 131 -18.62 3.87 19.76
N GLY A 132 -18.22 3.30 18.61
CA GLY A 132 -17.99 1.86 18.47
C GLY A 132 -16.75 1.40 19.24
N GLU A 133 -16.68 0.12 19.56
CA GLU A 133 -15.63 -0.43 20.44
C GLU A 133 -14.19 -0.19 19.91
N GLU A 134 -13.98 -0.32 18.60
CA GLU A 134 -12.65 -0.07 18.01
C GLU A 134 -12.31 1.42 18.11
N LEU A 135 -13.27 2.31 17.88
CA LEU A 135 -13.04 3.76 17.97
C LEU A 135 -12.83 4.21 19.41
N LYS A 136 -13.50 3.62 20.40
CA LYS A 136 -13.33 3.98 21.83
C LYS A 136 -11.87 3.87 22.28
N LEU A 137 -11.14 2.84 21.79
CA LEU A 137 -9.73 2.69 22.11
C LEU A 137 -8.90 3.88 21.61
N HIS A 138 -9.21 4.37 20.41
CA HIS A 138 -8.55 5.55 19.84
C HIS A 138 -9.00 6.84 20.51
N LEU A 139 -10.28 6.98 20.84
CA LEU A 139 -10.80 8.18 21.54
C LEU A 139 -10.19 8.35 22.93
N GLY A 140 -9.96 7.27 23.68
CA GLY A 140 -9.24 7.35 24.97
C GLY A 140 -7.81 7.87 24.82
N LEU A 141 -7.11 7.48 23.74
CA LEU A 141 -5.81 8.06 23.41
C LEU A 141 -5.88 9.51 22.97
N ILE A 142 -6.96 9.89 22.27
CA ILE A 142 -7.19 11.26 21.82
C ILE A 142 -7.46 12.15 23.03
N GLU A 143 -8.27 11.69 23.98
CA GLU A 143 -8.52 12.39 25.24
C GLU A 143 -7.20 12.75 25.96
N ASP A 144 -6.32 11.74 26.16
CA ASP A 144 -4.99 11.96 26.74
C ASP A 144 -4.17 12.99 25.93
N ALA A 145 -4.25 12.96 24.60
CA ALA A 145 -3.50 13.86 23.72
C ALA A 145 -4.08 15.27 23.63
N LEU A 146 -5.35 15.48 23.97
CA LEU A 146 -5.95 16.83 24.00
C LEU A 146 -5.37 17.69 25.12
N ASP A 147 -4.94 17.08 26.23
CA ASP A 147 -4.36 17.74 27.41
C ASP A 147 -2.87 18.07 27.24
N GLU A 148 -2.15 17.44 26.30
CA GLU A 148 -0.71 17.62 26.12
C GLU A 148 -0.39 18.72 25.08
N ASP A 149 0.74 19.45 25.28
CA ASP A 149 1.27 20.38 24.27
C ASP A 149 1.96 19.59 23.14
N GLY A 150 1.23 19.32 22.06
CA GLY A 150 1.70 18.55 20.91
C GLY A 150 1.11 17.14 20.85
N ILE A 151 1.35 16.42 19.74
CA ILE A 151 0.95 15.02 19.60
C ILE A 151 2.10 14.15 20.10
N PRO A 152 1.93 13.36 21.18
CA PRO A 152 2.98 12.48 21.66
C PRO A 152 3.45 11.50 20.57
N GLU A 153 4.74 11.24 20.47
CA GLU A 153 5.32 10.35 19.45
C GLU A 153 4.75 8.93 19.53
N ARG A 154 4.51 8.44 20.76
CA ARG A 154 3.82 7.16 21.01
C ARG A 154 2.42 7.10 20.37
N TYR A 155 1.73 8.24 20.33
CA TYR A 155 0.40 8.37 19.78
C TYR A 155 0.44 8.41 18.25
N ARG A 156 1.40 9.17 17.67
CA ARG A 156 1.64 9.24 16.23
C ARG A 156 1.87 7.86 15.63
N ALA A 157 2.61 6.98 16.32
CA ALA A 157 2.86 5.60 15.90
C ALA A 157 1.61 4.71 15.95
N ALA A 158 0.68 4.99 16.87
CA ALA A 158 -0.53 4.19 17.10
C ALA A 158 -1.72 4.59 16.21
N ILE A 159 -1.72 5.79 15.61
CA ILE A 159 -2.84 6.24 14.79
C ILE A 159 -2.85 5.52 13.44
N PRO A 160 -3.92 4.76 13.11
CA PRO A 160 -4.00 4.02 11.85
C PRO A 160 -4.36 4.89 10.65
N ASN A 161 -5.01 6.04 10.85
CA ASN A 161 -5.57 6.85 9.79
C ASN A 161 -5.40 8.36 10.02
N ARG A 162 -5.11 9.09 8.94
CA ARG A 162 -4.91 10.55 8.95
C ARG A 162 -6.14 11.36 9.38
N PHE A 163 -7.35 10.85 9.18
CA PHE A 163 -8.56 11.56 9.62
C PHE A 163 -8.66 11.71 11.13
N LEU A 164 -8.07 10.78 11.88
CA LEU A 164 -7.95 10.92 13.33
C LEU A 164 -7.02 12.08 13.71
N PHE A 165 -5.93 12.32 12.96
CA PHE A 165 -5.08 13.51 13.18
C PHE A 165 -5.83 14.81 12.92
N ILE A 166 -6.60 14.90 11.82
CA ILE A 166 -7.41 16.07 11.52
C ILE A 166 -8.46 16.28 12.62
N PHE A 167 -9.07 15.19 13.08
CA PHE A 167 -10.03 15.23 14.18
C PHE A 167 -9.43 15.82 15.46
N ILE A 168 -8.22 15.36 15.85
CA ILE A 168 -7.51 15.90 17.00
C ILE A 168 -7.23 17.40 16.81
N ALA A 169 -6.74 17.79 15.62
CA ALA A 169 -6.48 19.18 15.32
C ALA A 169 -7.71 20.07 15.50
N ILE A 170 -8.87 19.62 14.99
CA ILE A 170 -10.14 20.34 15.12
C ILE A 170 -10.56 20.44 16.60
N CYS A 171 -10.48 19.36 17.37
CA CYS A 171 -10.84 19.35 18.78
C CYS A 171 -9.92 20.27 19.60
N ARG A 172 -8.58 20.16 19.44
CA ARG A 172 -7.62 21.01 20.13
C ARG A 172 -7.83 22.49 19.81
N CYS A 173 -8.06 22.83 18.55
CA CYS A 173 -8.35 24.20 18.17
C CYS A 173 -9.65 24.69 18.83
N GLY A 174 -10.68 23.86 18.89
CA GLY A 174 -11.93 24.18 19.55
C GLY A 174 -11.77 24.40 21.05
N ILE A 175 -10.95 23.57 21.73
CA ILE A 175 -10.65 23.71 23.17
C ILE A 175 -9.80 24.94 23.43
N LYS A 176 -8.70 25.14 22.69
CA LYS A 176 -7.72 26.20 22.92
C LYS A 176 -8.25 27.60 22.59
N TYR A 177 -9.00 27.72 21.48
CA TYR A 177 -9.43 29.03 20.93
C TYR A 177 -10.94 29.25 21.01
N GLY A 178 -11.72 28.26 21.44
CA GLY A 178 -13.18 28.31 21.46
C GLY A 178 -13.79 28.22 20.06
N ASP A 179 -15.13 28.29 20.00
CA ASP A 179 -15.88 28.29 18.74
C ASP A 179 -16.37 29.72 18.43
N SER A 180 -15.63 30.45 17.61
CA SER A 180 -16.10 31.70 17.03
C SER A 180 -16.71 31.44 15.66
N ASP A 181 -17.90 31.95 15.39
CA ASP A 181 -18.59 31.84 14.09
C ASP A 181 -19.03 30.40 13.66
N ASN A 182 -19.29 29.49 14.59
CA ASN A 182 -19.62 28.08 14.31
C ASN A 182 -18.53 27.35 13.51
N THR A 183 -17.27 27.72 13.68
CA THR A 183 -16.12 27.17 12.96
C THR A 183 -15.91 25.69 13.30
N PHE A 184 -16.07 25.31 14.57
CA PHE A 184 -15.93 23.91 15.03
C PHE A 184 -16.93 23.00 14.33
N VAL A 185 -18.21 23.35 14.35
CA VAL A 185 -19.27 22.55 13.72
C VAL A 185 -19.05 22.43 12.21
N SER A 186 -18.66 23.53 11.56
CA SER A 186 -18.35 23.55 10.13
C SER A 186 -17.17 22.63 9.79
N ASN A 187 -16.15 22.57 10.64
CA ASN A 187 -14.98 21.71 10.45
C ASN A 187 -15.32 20.23 10.67
N ILE A 188 -16.15 19.91 11.66
CA ILE A 188 -16.67 18.55 11.87
C ILE A 188 -17.51 18.06 10.68
N ASP A 189 -18.38 18.90 10.13
CA ASP A 189 -19.18 18.57 8.93
C ASP A 189 -18.29 18.31 7.70
N GLU A 190 -17.23 19.11 7.53
CA GLU A 190 -16.29 18.94 6.43
C GLU A 190 -15.47 17.67 6.59
N LEU A 191 -14.98 17.38 7.80
CA LEU A 191 -14.27 16.15 8.11
C LEU A 191 -15.14 14.93 7.80
N GLN A 192 -16.42 14.95 8.20
CA GLN A 192 -17.36 13.89 7.93
C GLN A 192 -17.57 13.68 6.42
N LYS A 193 -17.82 14.76 5.65
CA LYS A 193 -17.97 14.68 4.19
C LYS A 193 -16.73 14.08 3.51
N ASN A 194 -15.54 14.39 4.04
CA ASN A 194 -14.29 13.86 3.53
C ASN A 194 -14.14 12.37 3.82
N ILE A 195 -14.48 11.92 5.03
CA ILE A 195 -14.50 10.51 5.42
C ILE A 195 -15.47 9.72 4.52
N ASP A 196 -16.68 10.22 4.34
CA ASP A 196 -17.71 9.56 3.53
C ASP A 196 -17.27 9.45 2.04
N SER A 197 -16.59 10.48 1.51
CA SER A 197 -16.02 10.46 0.16
C SER A 197 -14.93 9.39 0.02
N ASP A 198 -14.03 9.27 1.00
CA ASP A 198 -12.96 8.26 0.99
C ASP A 198 -13.53 6.84 1.15
N LEU A 199 -14.55 6.65 1.98
CA LEU A 199 -15.23 5.37 2.11
C LEU A 199 -15.86 4.89 0.79
N LEU A 200 -16.53 5.78 0.05
CA LEU A 200 -17.10 5.48 -1.27
C LEU A 200 -16.00 5.14 -2.29
N LYS A 201 -14.90 5.88 -2.29
CA LYS A 201 -13.72 5.59 -3.12
C LYS A 201 -13.19 4.17 -2.86
N TRP A 202 -13.00 3.81 -1.59
CA TRP A 202 -12.48 2.50 -1.22
C TRP A 202 -13.44 1.34 -1.49
N GLU A 203 -14.76 1.56 -1.39
CA GLU A 203 -15.75 0.54 -1.79
C GLU A 203 -15.67 0.23 -3.29
N ARG A 204 -15.50 1.26 -4.12
CA ARG A 204 -15.32 1.10 -5.56
C ARG A 204 -14.01 0.38 -5.90
N GLU A 205 -12.90 0.78 -5.26
CA GLU A 205 -11.60 0.11 -5.45
C GLU A 205 -11.68 -1.38 -5.07
N ASP A 206 -12.28 -1.74 -3.93
CA ASP A 206 -12.39 -3.13 -3.48
C ASP A 206 -13.19 -4.00 -4.44
N PHE A 207 -14.23 -3.46 -5.06
CA PHE A 207 -15.00 -4.18 -6.07
C PHE A 207 -14.12 -4.52 -7.29
N ILE A 208 -13.38 -3.54 -7.81
CA ILE A 208 -12.49 -3.71 -8.95
C ILE A 208 -11.36 -4.70 -8.61
N PHE A 209 -10.73 -4.54 -7.47
CA PHE A 209 -9.64 -5.41 -7.02
C PHE A 209 -10.08 -6.87 -6.84
N SER A 210 -11.28 -7.11 -6.32
CA SER A 210 -11.80 -8.48 -6.18
C SER A 210 -11.92 -9.19 -7.52
N ALA A 211 -12.43 -8.51 -8.56
CA ALA A 211 -12.61 -9.09 -9.90
C ALA A 211 -11.27 -9.47 -10.53
N VAL A 212 -10.25 -8.61 -10.39
CA VAL A 212 -8.91 -8.86 -10.96
C VAL A 212 -8.21 -10.01 -10.25
N PHE A 213 -8.27 -10.06 -8.92
CA PHE A 213 -7.66 -11.14 -8.17
C PHE A 213 -8.25 -12.51 -8.57
N PHE A 214 -9.57 -12.57 -8.74
CA PHE A 214 -10.25 -13.77 -9.24
C PHE A 214 -9.76 -14.16 -10.63
N ALA A 215 -9.64 -13.22 -11.58
CA ALA A 215 -9.19 -13.50 -12.94
C ALA A 215 -7.75 -14.02 -13.00
N ILE A 216 -6.84 -13.42 -12.21
CA ILE A 216 -5.44 -13.88 -12.12
C ILE A 216 -5.39 -15.29 -11.51
N GLY A 217 -6.11 -15.55 -10.44
CA GLY A 217 -6.20 -16.87 -9.82
C GLY A 217 -6.75 -17.92 -10.79
N PHE A 218 -7.81 -17.58 -11.52
CA PHE A 218 -8.41 -18.46 -12.53
C PHE A 218 -7.43 -18.82 -13.64
N SER A 219 -6.58 -17.89 -14.08
CA SER A 219 -5.56 -18.17 -15.12
C SER A 219 -4.60 -19.29 -14.70
N LEU A 220 -4.17 -19.32 -13.45
CA LEU A 220 -3.29 -20.36 -12.91
C LEU A 220 -4.01 -21.70 -12.69
N ILE A 221 -5.22 -21.65 -12.14
CA ILE A 221 -6.03 -22.87 -11.88
C ILE A 221 -6.43 -23.56 -13.20
N SER A 222 -6.62 -22.81 -14.27
CA SER A 222 -7.00 -23.34 -15.58
C SER A 222 -5.88 -24.10 -16.30
N MET A 223 -4.58 -23.84 -15.98
CA MET A 223 -3.45 -24.46 -16.67
C MET A 223 -3.51 -26.01 -16.72
N PRO A 224 -3.69 -26.76 -15.61
CA PRO A 224 -3.78 -28.21 -15.67
C PRO A 224 -5.01 -28.71 -16.43
N VAL A 225 -6.09 -27.95 -16.45
CA VAL A 225 -7.31 -28.29 -17.20
C VAL A 225 -7.07 -28.12 -18.70
N MET A 226 -6.45 -26.99 -19.10
CA MET A 226 -6.07 -26.71 -20.49
C MET A 226 -5.09 -27.72 -21.03
N GLU A 227 -4.08 -28.13 -20.25
CA GLU A 227 -3.11 -29.16 -20.65
C GLU A 227 -3.81 -30.48 -20.94
N ARG A 228 -4.67 -30.96 -20.04
CA ARG A 228 -5.42 -32.20 -20.24
C ARG A 228 -6.35 -32.15 -21.45
N TRP A 229 -7.05 -31.03 -21.62
CA TRP A 229 -7.90 -30.83 -22.77
C TRP A 229 -7.09 -30.84 -24.07
N ALA A 230 -5.97 -30.13 -24.15
CA ALA A 230 -5.12 -30.08 -25.33
C ALA A 230 -4.55 -31.48 -25.68
N MET A 231 -4.09 -32.25 -24.69
CA MET A 231 -3.61 -33.61 -24.87
C MET A 231 -4.71 -34.60 -25.33
N SER A 232 -5.97 -34.33 -24.97
CA SER A 232 -7.10 -35.16 -25.43
C SER A 232 -7.47 -34.89 -26.89
N GLN A 233 -7.16 -33.69 -27.43
CA GLN A 233 -7.43 -33.36 -28.83
C GLN A 233 -6.31 -33.82 -29.78
N VAL A 234 -5.05 -33.71 -29.33
CA VAL A 234 -3.86 -34.08 -30.13
C VAL A 234 -2.90 -34.88 -29.28
N SER A 235 -2.76 -36.19 -29.60
CA SER A 235 -1.93 -37.12 -28.81
C SER A 235 -0.45 -36.69 -28.70
N ASP A 236 0.09 -36.07 -29.77
CA ASP A 236 1.49 -35.63 -29.83
C ASP A 236 1.81 -34.48 -28.86
N LEU A 237 0.79 -33.73 -28.40
CA LEU A 237 0.96 -32.73 -27.35
C LEU A 237 1.39 -33.35 -26.02
N SER A 238 1.14 -34.64 -25.80
CA SER A 238 1.62 -35.34 -24.60
C SER A 238 3.14 -35.36 -24.50
N THR A 239 3.84 -35.52 -25.62
CA THR A 239 5.30 -35.49 -25.69
C THR A 239 5.85 -34.09 -25.45
N PHE A 240 5.14 -33.04 -25.89
CA PHE A 240 5.48 -31.65 -25.65
C PHE A 240 5.33 -31.32 -24.16
N TYR A 241 4.15 -31.50 -23.56
CA TYR A 241 3.89 -31.11 -22.18
C TYR A 241 4.65 -31.90 -21.13
N ASN A 242 4.95 -33.20 -21.40
CA ASN A 242 5.79 -34.02 -20.55
C ASN A 242 7.29 -33.80 -20.77
N GLY A 243 7.66 -33.13 -21.88
CA GLY A 243 9.03 -32.84 -22.23
C GLY A 243 9.56 -31.53 -21.63
N PHE A 244 10.82 -31.25 -21.92
CA PHE A 244 11.52 -30.02 -21.48
C PHE A 244 10.82 -28.73 -21.97
N ARG A 245 10.33 -28.73 -23.23
CA ARG A 245 9.64 -27.57 -23.83
C ARG A 245 8.37 -27.18 -23.05
N GLY A 246 7.53 -28.17 -22.70
CA GLY A 246 6.32 -27.96 -21.93
C GLY A 246 6.62 -27.48 -20.50
N SER A 247 7.68 -27.97 -19.87
CA SER A 247 8.13 -27.52 -18.55
C SER A 247 8.62 -26.07 -18.59
N MET A 248 9.35 -25.69 -19.65
CA MET A 248 9.76 -24.28 -19.85
C MET A 248 8.58 -23.34 -20.06
N THR A 249 7.64 -23.73 -20.93
CA THR A 249 6.44 -22.93 -21.22
C THR A 249 5.61 -22.71 -19.95
N ARG A 250 5.45 -23.76 -19.14
CA ARG A 250 4.79 -23.70 -17.83
C ARG A 250 5.50 -22.74 -16.89
N ALA A 251 6.82 -22.85 -16.77
CA ALA A 251 7.62 -21.97 -15.92
C ALA A 251 7.49 -20.49 -16.33
N VAL A 252 7.53 -20.19 -17.63
CA VAL A 252 7.33 -18.84 -18.16
C VAL A 252 5.96 -18.28 -17.80
N CYS A 253 4.88 -19.07 -17.99
CA CYS A 253 3.53 -18.65 -17.62
C CYS A 253 3.39 -18.39 -16.12
N ILE A 254 3.95 -19.27 -15.26
CA ILE A 254 3.94 -19.09 -13.80
C ILE A 254 4.66 -17.81 -13.41
N VAL A 255 5.85 -17.55 -13.99
CA VAL A 255 6.63 -16.35 -13.68
C VAL A 255 5.88 -15.09 -14.09
N ILE A 256 5.37 -15.04 -15.31
CA ILE A 256 4.60 -13.88 -15.79
C ILE A 256 3.40 -13.63 -14.88
N THR A 257 2.62 -14.66 -14.57
CA THR A 257 1.43 -14.51 -13.71
C THR A 257 1.82 -14.12 -12.28
N THR A 258 2.93 -14.64 -11.75
CA THR A 258 3.46 -14.23 -10.44
C THR A 258 3.85 -12.75 -10.42
N LEU A 259 4.48 -12.24 -11.49
CA LEU A 259 4.79 -10.82 -11.62
C LEU A 259 3.53 -9.96 -11.63
N PHE A 260 2.47 -10.41 -12.31
CA PHE A 260 1.18 -9.74 -12.27
C PHE A 260 0.57 -9.73 -10.86
N ILE A 261 0.65 -10.84 -10.12
CA ILE A 261 0.19 -10.91 -8.72
C ILE A 261 0.94 -9.89 -7.87
N LEU A 262 2.27 -9.85 -7.97
CA LEU A 262 3.09 -8.92 -7.18
C LEU A 262 2.83 -7.46 -7.53
N ALA A 263 2.69 -7.14 -8.83
CA ALA A 263 2.33 -5.81 -9.28
C ALA A 263 0.94 -5.40 -8.77
N PHE A 264 0.00 -6.32 -8.81
CA PHE A 264 -1.36 -6.11 -8.33
C PHE A 264 -1.43 -5.93 -6.81
N GLU A 265 -0.73 -6.78 -6.02
CA GLU A 265 -0.60 -6.63 -4.58
C GLU A 265 -0.04 -5.24 -4.22
N LYS A 266 0.97 -4.79 -4.97
CA LYS A 266 1.57 -3.46 -4.76
C LYS A 266 0.59 -2.31 -5.01
N MET A 267 -0.28 -2.44 -6.01
CA MET A 267 -1.33 -1.44 -6.27
C MET A 267 -2.43 -1.41 -5.19
N GLN A 268 -2.62 -2.52 -4.47
CA GLN A 268 -3.58 -2.61 -3.37
C GLN A 268 -3.02 -2.06 -2.05
N GLU A 269 -1.71 -2.05 -1.86
CA GLU A 269 -1.11 -1.56 -0.62
C GLU A 269 -1.42 -0.07 -0.45
N ILE A 270 -2.02 0.26 0.69
CA ILE A 270 -2.12 1.65 1.15
C ILE A 270 -0.70 2.08 1.51
N ARG A 271 -0.24 3.16 0.87
CA ARG A 271 1.10 3.70 1.10
C ARG A 271 1.28 4.03 2.58
N LYS A 272 2.38 3.59 3.15
CA LYS A 272 2.73 3.78 4.57
C LYS A 272 3.91 4.70 4.72
N ASP A 273 3.93 5.36 5.86
CA ASP A 273 5.12 6.00 6.41
C ASP A 273 6.33 5.06 6.33
N GLY A 274 7.49 5.61 5.98
CA GLY A 274 8.71 4.88 5.74
C GLY A 274 9.00 3.86 6.84
N ILE A 275 8.75 2.60 6.54
CA ILE A 275 9.36 1.53 7.31
C ILE A 275 10.84 1.60 6.95
N GLU A 276 11.69 1.77 7.94
CA GLU A 276 13.14 1.63 7.74
C GLU A 276 13.38 0.39 6.88
N PRO A 277 14.10 0.55 5.76
CA PRO A 277 14.30 -0.56 4.84
C PRO A 277 15.00 -1.70 5.58
N LEU A 278 14.41 -2.89 5.54
CA LEU A 278 14.92 -4.14 6.14
C LEU A 278 16.43 -4.41 5.91
N LEU A 279 17.04 -3.71 4.97
CA LEU A 279 18.42 -3.87 4.53
C LEU A 279 19.31 -2.65 4.85
N SER A 280 18.83 -1.67 5.63
CA SER A 280 19.61 -0.48 5.99
C SER A 280 20.93 -0.83 6.69
N GLY A 281 20.92 -1.74 7.66
CA GLY A 281 22.11 -2.22 8.35
C GLY A 281 23.14 -2.92 7.46
N ILE A 282 22.74 -3.46 6.31
CA ILE A 282 23.69 -4.07 5.35
C ILE A 282 24.40 -3.00 4.52
N ILE A 283 23.75 -1.87 4.24
CA ILE A 283 24.34 -0.74 3.50
C ILE A 283 25.43 -0.05 4.32
N GLU A 284 25.33 -0.06 5.65
CA GLU A 284 26.33 0.50 6.55
C GLU A 284 27.66 -0.26 6.56
N ILE A 285 27.68 -1.51 6.05
CA ILE A 285 28.91 -2.29 5.92
C ILE A 285 29.83 -1.64 4.87
N PRO A 286 31.06 -1.20 5.23
CA PRO A 286 31.92 -0.42 4.33
C PRO A 286 32.25 -1.11 3.00
N LEU A 287 32.38 -2.44 3.01
CA LEU A 287 32.65 -3.25 1.81
C LEU A 287 31.44 -3.26 0.86
N VAL A 288 30.24 -3.39 1.39
CA VAL A 288 28.98 -3.39 0.62
C VAL A 288 28.75 -2.00 0.01
N ASN A 289 28.94 -0.95 0.79
CA ASN A 289 28.79 0.43 0.34
C ASN A 289 29.78 0.77 -0.79
N LYS A 290 31.06 0.35 -0.65
CA LYS A 290 32.09 0.55 -1.69
C LYS A 290 31.76 -0.22 -2.98
N TRP A 291 31.24 -1.44 -2.86
CA TRP A 291 30.82 -2.26 -3.99
C TRP A 291 29.58 -1.68 -4.69
N LEU A 292 28.59 -1.20 -3.93
CA LEU A 292 27.40 -0.54 -4.47
C LEU A 292 27.74 0.77 -5.19
N LYS A 293 28.67 1.59 -4.66
CA LYS A 293 29.17 2.81 -5.32
C LYS A 293 29.89 2.49 -6.63
N TRP A 294 30.72 1.45 -6.64
CA TRP A 294 31.42 1.00 -7.87
C TRP A 294 30.45 0.51 -8.95
N LEU A 295 29.38 -0.20 -8.57
CA LEU A 295 28.32 -0.61 -9.49
C LEU A 295 27.52 0.59 -10.04
N PHE A 296 27.32 1.61 -9.25
CA PHE A 296 26.67 2.86 -9.65
C PHE A 296 27.47 3.57 -10.76
N ASP A 297 28.77 3.74 -10.58
CA ASP A 297 29.63 4.43 -11.54
C ASP A 297 29.70 3.73 -12.90
N LYS A 298 29.54 2.41 -12.93
CA LYS A 298 29.71 1.59 -14.14
C LYS A 298 28.49 1.54 -15.07
N ARG A 299 27.29 1.93 -14.61
CA ARG A 299 26.00 1.84 -15.35
C ARG A 299 25.30 3.18 -15.52
N ASN A 300 26.00 4.18 -16.02
CA ASN A 300 25.54 5.57 -16.02
C ASN A 300 24.19 5.86 -16.71
N MET A 301 23.79 5.14 -17.77
CA MET A 301 22.55 5.47 -18.50
C MET A 301 21.25 4.92 -17.86
N GLU A 302 21.25 3.67 -17.43
CA GLU A 302 20.09 3.05 -16.76
C GLU A 302 19.92 3.63 -15.35
N ASN A 303 21.05 3.84 -14.70
CA ASN A 303 21.15 4.42 -13.37
C ASN A 303 20.65 5.88 -13.33
N GLY A 304 20.92 6.67 -14.37
CA GLY A 304 20.47 8.06 -14.44
C GLY A 304 18.94 8.20 -14.49
N ARG A 305 18.25 7.31 -15.20
CA ARG A 305 16.76 7.32 -15.23
C ARG A 305 16.15 6.92 -13.89
N ILE A 306 16.70 5.87 -13.27
CA ILE A 306 16.22 5.37 -11.97
C ILE A 306 16.55 6.39 -10.87
N ALA A 307 17.76 6.96 -10.88
CA ALA A 307 18.14 8.02 -9.94
C ALA A 307 17.20 9.23 -10.08
N LYS A 308 16.91 9.65 -11.31
CA LYS A 308 15.98 10.76 -11.55
C LYS A 308 14.57 10.48 -10.99
N ILE A 309 14.02 9.28 -11.22
CA ILE A 309 12.71 8.89 -10.67
C ILE A 309 12.74 8.85 -9.13
N LEU A 310 13.85 8.38 -8.54
CA LEU A 310 14.01 8.33 -7.09
C LEU A 310 14.15 9.74 -6.51
N ASP A 311 14.99 10.59 -7.09
CA ASP A 311 15.21 11.95 -6.60
C ASP A 311 13.96 12.84 -6.75
N GLU A 312 13.20 12.66 -7.85
CA GLU A 312 11.99 13.45 -8.11
C GLU A 312 10.79 12.97 -7.28
N ASN A 313 10.62 11.65 -7.12
CA ASN A 313 9.39 11.07 -6.56
C ASN A 313 9.59 10.45 -5.16
N PHE A 314 10.83 10.10 -4.79
CA PHE A 314 11.10 9.34 -3.57
C PHE A 314 12.45 9.74 -2.94
N PRO A 315 12.62 10.97 -2.47
CA PRO A 315 13.90 11.46 -1.93
C PRO A 315 14.38 10.63 -0.73
N GLU A 316 13.48 10.00 0.03
CA GLU A 316 13.80 9.12 1.16
C GLU A 316 14.42 7.77 0.74
N LYS A 317 14.22 7.34 -0.52
CA LYS A 317 14.73 6.05 -0.99
C LYS A 317 16.11 6.20 -1.63
N SER A 318 17.13 5.79 -0.90
CA SER A 318 18.49 5.75 -1.45
C SER A 318 18.59 4.82 -2.67
N TYR A 319 19.24 5.30 -3.73
CA TYR A 319 19.56 4.50 -4.91
C TYR A 319 20.34 3.21 -4.56
N GLN A 320 21.21 3.29 -3.57
CA GLN A 320 21.99 2.14 -3.08
C GLN A 320 21.08 1.03 -2.55
N HIS A 321 20.01 1.40 -1.87
CA HIS A 321 19.02 0.47 -1.35
C HIS A 321 18.28 -0.26 -2.47
N PHE A 322 17.92 0.46 -3.52
CA PHE A 322 17.28 -0.10 -4.72
C PHE A 322 18.16 -1.15 -5.40
N ILE A 323 19.45 -0.85 -5.59
CA ILE A 323 20.41 -1.80 -6.18
C ILE A 323 20.56 -3.04 -5.29
N LEU A 324 20.72 -2.85 -3.98
CA LEU A 324 20.86 -3.95 -3.04
C LEU A 324 19.65 -4.90 -3.09
N MET A 325 18.42 -4.35 -3.11
CA MET A 325 17.19 -5.13 -3.27
C MET A 325 17.18 -5.95 -4.56
N ARG A 326 17.61 -5.34 -5.68
CA ARG A 326 17.66 -6.01 -6.98
C ARG A 326 18.61 -7.21 -6.98
N TYR A 327 19.81 -7.05 -6.41
CA TYR A 327 20.77 -8.16 -6.29
C TYR A 327 20.37 -9.19 -5.24
N ALA A 328 19.74 -8.79 -4.14
CA ALA A 328 19.19 -9.71 -3.16
C ALA A 328 18.09 -10.60 -3.77
N CYS A 329 17.21 -10.06 -4.58
CA CYS A 329 16.20 -10.82 -5.33
C CYS A 329 16.84 -11.80 -6.32
N LEU A 330 17.88 -11.37 -7.06
CA LEU A 330 18.60 -12.23 -8.01
C LEU A 330 19.30 -13.39 -7.31
N LEU A 331 20.11 -13.10 -6.30
CA LEU A 331 20.88 -14.12 -5.57
C LEU A 331 19.96 -15.03 -4.77
N GLY A 332 18.94 -14.48 -4.11
CA GLY A 332 17.97 -15.25 -3.34
C GLY A 332 17.22 -16.25 -4.22
N SER A 333 16.76 -15.83 -5.40
CA SER A 333 16.07 -16.73 -6.34
C SER A 333 16.99 -17.82 -6.89
N LEU A 334 18.25 -17.53 -7.18
CA LEU A 334 19.23 -18.52 -7.60
C LEU A 334 19.57 -19.52 -6.49
N ILE A 335 19.76 -19.07 -5.26
CA ILE A 335 20.04 -19.93 -4.11
C ILE A 335 18.86 -20.86 -3.84
N ILE A 336 17.63 -20.35 -3.85
CA ILE A 336 16.42 -21.16 -3.66
C ILE A 336 16.31 -22.22 -4.76
N ALA A 337 16.51 -21.83 -6.02
CA ALA A 337 16.45 -22.77 -7.13
C ALA A 337 17.54 -23.86 -7.06
N LEU A 338 18.76 -23.48 -6.71
CA LEU A 338 19.89 -24.42 -6.52
C LEU A 338 19.59 -25.39 -5.39
N SER A 339 19.08 -24.90 -4.26
CA SER A 339 18.68 -25.72 -3.11
C SER A 339 17.59 -26.74 -3.49
N LEU A 340 16.59 -26.32 -4.26
CA LEU A 340 15.52 -27.21 -4.75
C LEU A 340 16.04 -28.27 -5.73
N ILE A 341 16.95 -27.92 -6.65
CA ILE A 341 17.58 -28.84 -7.59
C ILE A 341 18.39 -29.91 -6.83
N ILE A 342 19.18 -29.50 -5.84
CA ILE A 342 19.99 -30.41 -5.01
C ILE A 342 19.08 -31.31 -4.16
N TYR A 343 18.11 -30.73 -3.46
CA TYR A 343 17.21 -31.46 -2.56
C TYR A 343 16.40 -32.54 -3.29
N TRP A 344 15.88 -32.23 -4.48
CA TRP A 344 15.08 -33.19 -5.28
C TRP A 344 15.90 -33.99 -6.27
N LYS A 345 17.25 -33.89 -6.24
CA LYS A 345 18.16 -34.57 -7.15
C LYS A 345 17.78 -34.41 -8.63
N LEU A 346 17.35 -33.19 -9.00
CA LEU A 346 16.94 -32.83 -10.35
C LEU A 346 18.20 -32.62 -11.23
N SER A 347 18.02 -32.76 -12.56
CA SER A 347 19.12 -32.50 -13.50
C SER A 347 19.60 -31.05 -13.42
N TYR A 348 20.92 -30.82 -13.34
CA TYR A 348 21.54 -29.49 -13.40
C TYR A 348 21.20 -28.71 -14.68
N LEU A 349 20.72 -29.41 -15.73
CA LEU A 349 20.22 -28.76 -16.95
C LEU A 349 19.04 -27.79 -16.67
N LEU A 350 18.33 -27.97 -15.56
CA LEU A 350 17.27 -27.07 -15.11
C LEU A 350 17.79 -25.70 -14.63
N LEU A 351 19.09 -25.53 -14.40
CA LEU A 351 19.69 -24.22 -14.17
C LEU A 351 19.56 -23.30 -15.39
N LEU A 352 19.56 -23.85 -16.60
CA LEU A 352 19.42 -23.07 -17.83
C LEU A 352 18.11 -22.26 -17.90
N PRO A 353 16.92 -22.81 -17.63
CA PRO A 353 15.69 -22.01 -17.56
C PRO A 353 15.55 -21.19 -16.27
N VAL A 354 16.24 -21.54 -15.18
CA VAL A 354 16.19 -20.80 -13.91
C VAL A 354 16.89 -19.45 -14.03
N MET A 355 18.01 -19.35 -14.78
CA MET A 355 18.73 -18.08 -14.93
C MET A 355 17.87 -16.94 -15.50
N PRO A 356 17.16 -17.07 -16.64
CA PRO A 356 16.28 -16.02 -17.12
C PRO A 356 15.12 -15.74 -16.16
N VAL A 357 14.59 -16.74 -15.46
CA VAL A 357 13.56 -16.54 -14.42
C VAL A 357 14.09 -15.70 -13.27
N SER A 358 15.27 -16.01 -12.74
CA SER A 358 15.91 -15.21 -11.68
C SER A 358 16.23 -13.80 -12.13
N PHE A 359 16.61 -13.63 -13.40
CA PHE A 359 16.83 -12.30 -13.98
C PHE A 359 15.51 -11.49 -14.01
N VAL A 360 14.39 -12.09 -14.40
CA VAL A 360 13.08 -11.42 -14.36
C VAL A 360 12.68 -11.08 -12.93
N ILE A 361 12.89 -11.99 -11.97
CA ILE A 361 12.63 -11.75 -10.54
C ILE A 361 13.46 -10.56 -10.03
N SER A 362 14.70 -10.38 -10.50
CA SER A 362 15.55 -9.23 -10.13
C SER A 362 14.99 -7.89 -10.59
N HIS A 363 14.03 -7.86 -11.53
CA HIS A 363 13.38 -6.63 -12.00
C HIS A 363 12.12 -6.27 -11.20
N ILE A 364 11.69 -7.09 -10.23
CA ILE A 364 10.54 -6.81 -9.37
C ILE A 364 10.67 -5.43 -8.68
N PRO A 365 11.81 -5.05 -8.06
CA PRO A 365 11.96 -3.72 -7.47
C PRO A 365 11.79 -2.59 -8.48
N TYR A 366 12.24 -2.77 -9.73
CA TYR A 366 12.07 -1.80 -10.80
C TYR A 366 10.61 -1.65 -11.21
N ILE A 367 9.90 -2.76 -11.38
CA ILE A 367 8.45 -2.76 -11.68
C ILE A 367 7.69 -2.07 -10.56
N SER A 368 8.03 -2.36 -9.30
CA SER A 368 7.45 -1.68 -8.14
C SER A 368 7.66 -0.16 -8.19
N LEU A 369 8.89 0.28 -8.49
CA LEU A 369 9.22 1.70 -8.60
C LEU A 369 8.45 2.40 -9.73
N VAL A 370 8.32 1.74 -10.89
CA VAL A 370 7.56 2.29 -12.03
C VAL A 370 6.08 2.41 -11.69
N ILE A 371 5.49 1.41 -11.02
CA ILE A 371 4.09 1.46 -10.57
C ILE A 371 3.90 2.59 -9.55
N ASP A 372 4.78 2.69 -8.55
CA ASP A 372 4.75 3.78 -7.58
C ASP A 372 4.83 5.16 -8.27
N GLY A 373 5.70 5.31 -9.29
CA GLY A 373 5.84 6.55 -10.07
C GLY A 373 4.61 6.90 -10.91
N MET A 374 3.89 5.90 -11.44
CA MET A 374 2.66 6.14 -12.22
C MET A 374 1.54 6.80 -11.41
N PHE A 375 1.50 6.55 -10.11
CA PHE A 375 0.46 7.07 -9.21
C PHE A 375 0.95 8.25 -8.37
N TYR A 376 2.27 8.51 -8.34
CA TYR A 376 2.88 9.53 -7.49
C TYR A 376 2.23 10.91 -7.64
N GLU A 377 2.15 11.44 -8.86
CA GLU A 377 1.57 12.76 -9.11
C GLU A 377 0.11 12.84 -8.66
N ALA A 378 -0.67 11.78 -8.94
CA ALA A 378 -2.08 11.75 -8.60
C ALA A 378 -2.31 11.65 -7.08
N GLU A 379 -1.49 10.86 -6.38
CA GLU A 379 -1.54 10.72 -4.93
C GLU A 379 -1.03 11.99 -4.22
N LEU A 380 0.01 12.62 -4.77
CA LEU A 380 0.53 13.91 -4.28
C LEU A 380 -0.53 15.01 -4.38
N GLU A 381 -1.19 15.16 -5.54
CA GLU A 381 -2.25 16.16 -5.70
C GLU A 381 -3.46 15.88 -4.79
N GLU A 382 -3.78 14.61 -4.54
CA GLU A 382 -4.80 14.23 -3.56
C GLU A 382 -4.38 14.65 -2.13
N GLU A 383 -3.12 14.42 -1.75
CA GLU A 383 -2.59 14.86 -0.45
C GLU A 383 -2.60 16.38 -0.31
N ILE A 384 -2.16 17.10 -1.35
CA ILE A 384 -2.21 18.59 -1.37
C ILE A 384 -3.65 19.09 -1.24
N GLY A 385 -4.60 18.46 -1.93
CA GLY A 385 -6.03 18.78 -1.78
C GLY A 385 -6.53 18.63 -0.35
N GLN A 386 -6.04 17.63 0.38
CA GLN A 386 -6.37 17.42 1.80
C GLN A 386 -5.68 18.42 2.71
N VAL A 387 -4.39 18.74 2.48
CA VAL A 387 -3.68 19.81 3.20
C VAL A 387 -4.42 21.12 3.05
N ARG A 388 -4.85 21.46 1.83
CA ARG A 388 -5.61 22.69 1.58
C ARG A 388 -6.90 22.73 2.40
N LEU A 389 -7.68 21.66 2.44
CA LEU A 389 -8.91 21.60 3.24
C LEU A 389 -8.63 21.70 4.74
N MET A 390 -7.58 21.03 5.22
CA MET A 390 -7.15 21.16 6.62
C MET A 390 -6.72 22.60 6.94
N THR A 391 -5.90 23.20 6.09
CA THR A 391 -5.43 24.60 6.27
C THR A 391 -6.61 25.57 6.27
N ILE A 392 -7.59 25.40 5.38
CA ILE A 392 -8.84 26.17 5.38
C ILE A 392 -9.56 26.03 6.73
N SER A 393 -9.64 24.81 7.28
CA SER A 393 -10.29 24.55 8.56
C SER A 393 -9.55 25.20 9.72
N LEU A 394 -8.23 25.17 9.73
CA LEU A 394 -7.40 25.76 10.78
C LEU A 394 -7.29 27.29 10.65
N ALA A 395 -7.14 27.84 9.45
CA ALA A 395 -7.05 29.27 9.19
C ALA A 395 -8.33 30.06 9.58
N GLY A 396 -9.47 29.37 9.66
CA GLY A 396 -10.72 29.92 10.18
C GLY A 396 -10.71 30.16 11.70
N VAL A 397 -9.77 29.54 12.44
CA VAL A 397 -9.68 29.63 13.90
C VAL A 397 -8.90 30.92 14.30
N ILE A 398 -9.44 31.67 15.22
CA ILE A 398 -8.79 32.91 15.71
C ILE A 398 -7.59 32.54 16.58
N GLY A 399 -6.42 33.15 16.30
CA GLY A 399 -5.20 32.94 17.08
C GLY A 399 -4.27 31.84 16.57
N MET A 400 -4.63 31.16 15.46
CA MET A 400 -3.77 30.19 14.81
C MET A 400 -2.49 30.84 14.28
N THR A 401 -1.34 30.13 14.37
CA THR A 401 -0.04 30.59 13.86
C THR A 401 0.36 29.79 12.60
N VAL A 402 1.29 30.34 11.81
CA VAL A 402 1.87 29.67 10.65
C VAL A 402 2.57 28.36 11.08
N GLU A 403 3.33 28.41 12.16
CA GLU A 403 4.02 27.27 12.74
C GLU A 403 3.05 26.14 13.10
N GLU A 404 1.94 26.45 13.78
CA GLU A 404 0.91 25.46 14.12
C GLU A 404 0.30 24.81 12.88
N ILE A 405 0.00 25.58 11.82
CA ILE A 405 -0.51 25.03 10.55
C ILE A 405 0.51 24.09 9.93
N LEU A 406 1.79 24.45 9.94
CA LEU A 406 2.85 23.60 9.39
C LEU A 406 3.08 22.34 10.23
N LEU A 407 3.06 22.43 11.56
CA LEU A 407 3.14 21.28 12.46
C LEU A 407 2.00 20.27 12.21
N TRP A 408 0.78 20.75 12.04
CA TRP A 408 -0.33 19.89 11.67
C TRP A 408 -0.16 19.30 10.28
N THR A 409 0.35 20.08 9.32
CA THR A 409 0.64 19.60 7.96
C THR A 409 1.69 18.50 7.97
N GLU A 410 2.79 18.65 8.71
CA GLU A 410 3.82 17.63 8.88
C GLU A 410 3.25 16.30 9.42
N ASN A 411 2.43 16.39 10.47
CA ASN A 411 1.85 15.19 11.10
C ASN A 411 0.90 14.40 10.19
N PHE A 412 0.24 15.08 9.28
CA PHE A 412 -0.83 14.56 8.46
C PHE A 412 -0.35 14.08 7.08
N THR A 413 0.74 14.65 6.54
CA THR A 413 1.24 14.38 5.19
C THR A 413 2.24 13.23 5.14
N LEU A 414 2.35 12.59 3.97
CA LEU A 414 3.34 11.57 3.66
C LEU A 414 4.42 12.12 2.72
N PHE A 415 3.99 12.74 1.62
CA PHE A 415 4.88 13.25 0.57
C PHE A 415 5.50 14.59 0.96
N LEU A 416 4.74 15.44 1.64
CA LEU A 416 5.16 16.77 2.04
C LEU A 416 5.91 16.79 3.38
N ARG A 417 5.80 15.72 4.18
CA ARG A 417 6.31 15.64 5.56
C ARG A 417 7.74 16.15 5.72
N GLU A 418 8.68 15.56 5.01
CA GLU A 418 10.11 15.90 5.15
C GLU A 418 10.40 17.35 4.78
N SER A 419 9.72 17.85 3.72
CA SER A 419 9.88 19.23 3.28
C SER A 419 9.32 20.22 4.30
N VAL A 420 8.15 19.89 4.86
CA VAL A 420 7.49 20.70 5.87
C VAL A 420 8.26 20.67 7.19
N ALA A 421 8.74 19.49 7.65
CA ALA A 421 9.60 19.37 8.82
C ALA A 421 10.88 20.22 8.68
N SER A 422 11.56 20.13 7.52
CA SER A 422 12.74 20.98 7.25
C SER A 422 12.41 22.47 7.19
N CYS A 423 11.18 22.86 6.86
CA CYS A 423 10.73 24.25 6.92
C CYS A 423 10.53 24.67 8.38
N ILE A 424 9.86 23.84 9.19
CA ILE A 424 9.61 24.11 10.62
C ILE A 424 10.93 24.32 11.37
N ASP A 425 11.93 23.45 11.18
CA ASP A 425 13.25 23.55 11.80
C ASP A 425 13.96 24.88 11.49
N ARG A 426 13.56 25.59 10.42
CA ARG A 426 14.14 26.85 9.99
C ARG A 426 13.31 28.08 10.32
N LEU A 427 12.04 27.90 10.71
CA LEU A 427 11.14 29.03 11.05
C LEU A 427 11.72 29.89 12.17
N ASP A 428 12.35 29.28 13.18
CA ASP A 428 12.97 29.98 14.31
C ASP A 428 14.11 30.92 13.90
N VAL A 429 14.72 30.69 12.72
CA VAL A 429 15.85 31.50 12.24
C VAL A 429 15.37 32.63 11.33
N ASP A 430 14.53 32.31 10.34
CA ASP A 430 13.95 33.27 9.40
C ASP A 430 12.74 32.65 8.71
N GLU A 431 11.54 33.05 9.13
CA GLU A 431 10.26 32.54 8.65
C GLU A 431 10.08 32.72 7.13
N ASN A 432 10.38 33.91 6.61
CA ASN A 432 10.19 34.20 5.19
C ASN A 432 11.13 33.35 4.31
N THR A 433 12.40 33.25 4.71
CA THR A 433 13.38 32.42 3.98
C THR A 433 13.00 30.92 4.03
N ALA A 434 12.49 30.41 5.16
CA ALA A 434 12.04 29.02 5.29
C ALA A 434 10.87 28.73 4.36
N LEU A 435 9.87 29.61 4.30
CA LEU A 435 8.71 29.46 3.42
C LEU A 435 9.08 29.63 1.93
N ASP A 436 10.02 30.54 1.60
CA ASP A 436 10.51 30.71 0.23
C ASP A 436 11.25 29.46 -0.29
N ILE A 437 12.02 28.77 0.55
CA ILE A 437 12.67 27.49 0.21
C ILE A 437 11.60 26.41 -0.05
N LEU A 438 10.58 26.32 0.79
CA LEU A 438 9.45 25.41 0.61
C LEU A 438 8.70 25.71 -0.69
N ARG A 439 8.47 26.98 -0.99
CA ARG A 439 7.85 27.48 -2.22
C ARG A 439 8.62 27.07 -3.48
N GLU A 440 9.94 27.27 -3.49
CA GLU A 440 10.79 26.91 -4.64
C GLU A 440 10.77 25.39 -4.90
N ARG A 441 10.76 24.58 -3.85
CA ARG A 441 10.70 23.12 -3.96
C ARG A 441 9.37 22.63 -4.57
N TRP A 442 8.24 23.27 -4.25
CA TRP A 442 6.90 22.84 -4.63
C TRP A 442 6.20 23.77 -5.64
N LYS A 443 6.95 24.59 -6.36
CA LYS A 443 6.44 25.61 -7.30
C LYS A 443 5.63 25.05 -8.47
N THR A 444 5.81 23.79 -8.84
CA THR A 444 5.09 23.13 -9.94
C THR A 444 3.79 22.44 -9.51
N THR A 445 3.48 22.47 -8.22
CA THR A 445 2.31 21.80 -7.64
C THR A 445 1.26 22.82 -7.19
N SER A 446 0.04 22.34 -6.95
CA SER A 446 -1.03 23.20 -6.41
C SER A 446 -0.79 23.61 -4.94
N PHE A 447 0.22 23.06 -4.27
CA PHE A 447 0.63 23.44 -2.91
C PHE A 447 1.19 24.86 -2.81
N ILE A 448 1.74 25.38 -3.92
CA ILE A 448 2.26 26.75 -3.98
C ILE A 448 1.24 27.79 -3.49
N ASN A 449 -0.05 27.61 -3.80
CA ASN A 449 -1.09 28.55 -3.38
C ASN A 449 -1.23 28.62 -1.86
N VAL A 450 -1.11 27.47 -1.17
CA VAL A 450 -1.16 27.41 0.30
C VAL A 450 0.07 28.08 0.89
N ILE A 451 1.25 27.87 0.30
CA ILE A 451 2.50 28.49 0.75
C ILE A 451 2.46 30.02 0.54
N ASP A 452 1.96 30.48 -0.61
CA ASP A 452 1.82 31.92 -0.89
C ASP A 452 0.86 32.60 0.10
N ASP A 453 -0.23 31.93 0.49
CA ASP A 453 -1.15 32.42 1.51
C ASP A 453 -0.50 32.43 2.91
N LEU A 454 0.34 31.41 3.25
CA LEU A 454 1.12 31.39 4.48
C LEU A 454 2.13 32.54 4.51
N ILE A 455 2.86 32.83 3.44
CA ILE A 455 3.78 33.98 3.32
C ILE A 455 3.02 35.29 3.46
N ALA A 456 1.84 35.41 2.86
CA ALA A 456 1.02 36.61 2.97
C ALA A 456 0.50 36.82 4.40
N SER A 457 0.29 35.75 5.16
CA SER A 457 -0.29 35.80 6.50
C SER A 457 0.57 36.56 7.53
N ASP A 458 1.89 36.61 7.35
CA ASP A 458 2.81 37.40 8.17
C ASP A 458 2.47 38.91 8.12
N LYS A 459 1.98 39.40 6.98
CA LYS A 459 1.69 40.82 6.76
C LYS A 459 0.25 41.20 7.07
N ILE A 460 -0.71 40.34 6.72
CA ILE A 460 -2.14 40.71 6.77
C ILE A 460 -2.94 39.83 7.74
N GLY A 461 -2.28 38.87 8.41
CA GLY A 461 -2.91 37.92 9.31
C GLY A 461 -3.51 36.73 8.57
N ILE A 462 -3.55 35.57 9.25
CA ILE A 462 -3.95 34.27 8.65
C ILE A 462 -5.37 34.33 8.10
N LYS A 463 -6.35 34.82 8.86
CA LYS A 463 -7.76 34.88 8.44
C LYS A 463 -7.97 35.68 7.14
N GLU A 464 -7.26 36.78 6.97
CA GLU A 464 -7.37 37.61 5.76
C GLU A 464 -6.58 37.04 4.60
N ALA A 465 -5.39 36.45 4.84
CA ALA A 465 -4.59 35.76 3.83
C ALA A 465 -5.36 34.59 3.21
N PHE A 466 -6.04 33.80 4.02
CA PHE A 466 -6.82 32.64 3.57
C PHE A 466 -8.27 32.95 3.21
N LYS A 467 -8.69 34.21 3.19
CA LYS A 467 -10.07 34.64 2.95
C LYS A 467 -10.64 34.14 1.60
N ASP A 468 -9.84 34.16 0.54
CA ASP A 468 -10.26 33.67 -0.75
C ASP A 468 -10.46 32.14 -0.72
N LEU A 469 -9.57 31.39 -0.08
CA LEU A 469 -9.71 29.96 0.15
C LEU A 469 -10.92 29.62 1.03
N LEU A 470 -11.14 30.37 2.11
CA LEU A 470 -12.29 30.20 2.99
C LEU A 470 -13.62 30.45 2.25
N SER A 471 -13.68 31.51 1.41
CA SER A 471 -14.87 31.85 0.64
C SER A 471 -15.20 30.81 -0.45
N ARG A 472 -14.22 30.06 -0.94
CA ARG A 472 -14.35 29.03 -2.00
C ARG A 472 -14.28 27.60 -1.47
N ARG A 473 -14.54 27.39 -0.20
CA ARG A 473 -14.44 26.10 0.47
C ARG A 473 -15.20 24.98 -0.27
N ASP A 474 -16.45 25.23 -0.67
CA ASP A 474 -17.27 24.25 -1.39
C ASP A 474 -16.68 23.91 -2.77
N TYR A 475 -16.07 24.88 -3.45
CA TYR A 475 -15.36 24.65 -4.71
C TYR A 475 -14.18 23.70 -4.52
N TYR A 476 -13.34 23.90 -3.48
CA TYR A 476 -12.18 23.06 -3.22
C TYR A 476 -12.58 21.64 -2.79
N THR A 477 -13.67 21.51 -2.03
CA THR A 477 -14.25 20.20 -1.68
C THR A 477 -14.74 19.46 -2.92
N ALA A 478 -15.46 20.14 -3.84
CA ALA A 478 -15.90 19.56 -5.10
C ALA A 478 -14.71 19.19 -6.00
N LYS A 479 -13.70 20.06 -6.09
CA LYS A 479 -12.46 19.81 -6.85
C LYS A 479 -11.73 18.59 -6.33
N ARG A 480 -11.56 18.44 -5.01
CA ARG A 480 -10.95 17.26 -4.41
C ARG A 480 -11.70 15.97 -4.79
N ARG A 481 -13.04 15.96 -4.74
CA ARG A 481 -13.82 14.79 -5.17
C ARG A 481 -13.55 14.43 -6.63
N GLN A 482 -13.44 15.43 -7.50
CA GLN A 482 -13.10 15.22 -8.90
C GLN A 482 -11.69 14.64 -9.06
N GLU A 483 -10.71 15.14 -8.32
CA GLU A 483 -9.33 14.62 -8.30
C GLU A 483 -9.30 13.16 -7.83
N GLN A 484 -10.03 12.81 -6.76
CA GLN A 484 -10.20 11.44 -6.30
C GLN A 484 -10.83 10.52 -7.37
N GLU A 485 -11.86 10.99 -8.08
CA GLU A 485 -12.45 10.23 -9.18
C GLU A 485 -11.46 9.99 -10.32
N LEU A 486 -10.62 10.95 -10.65
CA LEU A 486 -9.59 10.80 -11.67
C LEU A 486 -8.53 9.76 -11.27
N VAL A 487 -8.11 9.75 -10.00
CA VAL A 487 -7.20 8.73 -9.46
C VAL A 487 -7.82 7.34 -9.60
N VAL A 488 -9.08 7.17 -9.16
CA VAL A 488 -9.80 5.89 -9.27
C VAL A 488 -9.91 5.44 -10.73
N ARG A 489 -10.28 6.35 -11.66
CA ARG A 489 -10.37 6.03 -13.11
C ARG A 489 -9.02 5.63 -13.70
N LYS A 490 -7.91 6.31 -13.32
CA LYS A 490 -6.56 5.90 -13.74
C LYS A 490 -6.22 4.49 -13.23
N LYS A 491 -6.48 4.23 -11.95
CA LYS A 491 -6.30 2.88 -11.38
C LYS A 491 -7.16 1.84 -12.12
N GLU A 492 -8.43 2.14 -12.38
CA GLU A 492 -9.36 1.26 -13.08
C GLU A 492 -8.87 0.92 -14.50
N ALA A 493 -8.37 1.90 -15.26
CA ALA A 493 -7.84 1.69 -16.61
C ALA A 493 -6.62 0.76 -16.62
N ILE A 494 -5.71 0.92 -15.68
CA ILE A 494 -4.52 0.06 -15.54
C ILE A 494 -4.96 -1.34 -15.09
N ILE A 495 -5.83 -1.43 -14.08
CA ILE A 495 -6.33 -2.68 -13.51
C ILE A 495 -7.11 -3.49 -14.54
N SER A 496 -7.87 -2.86 -15.44
CA SER A 496 -8.59 -3.56 -16.51
C SER A 496 -7.64 -4.33 -17.43
N THR A 497 -6.42 -3.81 -17.67
CA THR A 497 -5.37 -4.52 -18.41
C THR A 497 -4.90 -5.76 -17.64
N PHE A 498 -4.78 -5.68 -16.31
CA PHE A 498 -4.41 -6.81 -15.46
C PHE A 498 -5.50 -7.90 -15.40
N LEU A 499 -6.75 -7.57 -15.68
CA LEU A 499 -7.85 -8.52 -15.69
C LEU A 499 -7.69 -9.57 -16.80
N TYR A 500 -7.34 -9.14 -18.00
CA TYR A 500 -7.33 -10.01 -19.19
C TYR A 500 -5.95 -10.58 -19.52
N LEU A 501 -4.89 -9.82 -19.28
CA LEU A 501 -3.55 -10.12 -19.79
C LEU A 501 -2.96 -11.44 -19.23
N PRO A 502 -3.03 -11.76 -17.92
CA PRO A 502 -2.55 -13.03 -17.40
C PRO A 502 -3.27 -14.24 -18.02
N PHE A 503 -4.58 -14.13 -18.20
CA PHE A 503 -5.37 -15.19 -18.82
C PHE A 503 -5.03 -15.34 -20.31
N MET A 504 -4.93 -14.26 -21.06
CA MET A 504 -4.52 -14.26 -22.47
C MET A 504 -3.13 -14.83 -22.67
N VAL A 505 -2.18 -14.50 -21.80
CA VAL A 505 -0.83 -15.10 -21.83
C VAL A 505 -0.90 -16.61 -21.56
N THR A 506 -1.64 -17.03 -20.56
CA THR A 506 -1.77 -18.45 -20.23
C THR A 506 -2.43 -19.22 -21.39
N VAL A 507 -3.54 -18.74 -21.92
CA VAL A 507 -4.22 -19.38 -23.05
C VAL A 507 -3.34 -19.35 -24.31
N GLY A 508 -2.76 -18.21 -24.65
CA GLY A 508 -1.94 -18.03 -25.85
C GLY A 508 -0.65 -18.86 -25.82
N VAL A 509 0.17 -18.64 -24.79
CA VAL A 509 1.52 -19.21 -24.70
C VAL A 509 1.47 -20.68 -24.29
N TYR A 510 0.57 -21.05 -23.37
CA TYR A 510 0.54 -22.41 -22.83
C TYR A 510 -0.33 -23.36 -23.64
N MET A 511 -1.41 -22.89 -24.28
CA MET A 511 -2.35 -23.74 -25.01
C MET A 511 -2.27 -23.53 -26.53
N ILE A 512 -2.52 -22.29 -27.02
CA ILE A 512 -2.70 -22.03 -28.46
C ILE A 512 -1.40 -22.25 -29.25
N ILE A 513 -0.27 -21.66 -28.81
CA ILE A 513 1.00 -21.75 -29.54
C ILE A 513 1.49 -23.21 -29.68
N PRO A 514 1.58 -24.04 -28.63
CA PRO A 514 1.96 -25.45 -28.76
C PRO A 514 1.00 -26.23 -29.65
N PHE A 515 -0.31 -26.00 -29.50
CA PHE A 515 -1.34 -26.64 -30.32
C PHE A 515 -1.15 -26.34 -31.80
N LEU A 516 -0.97 -25.08 -32.20
CA LEU A 516 -0.76 -24.66 -33.57
C LEU A 516 0.54 -25.24 -34.15
N ILE A 517 1.66 -25.17 -33.42
CA ILE A 517 2.96 -25.65 -33.90
C ILE A 517 2.89 -27.17 -34.20
N ILE A 518 2.30 -27.95 -33.30
CA ILE A 518 2.21 -29.41 -33.48
C ILE A 518 1.20 -29.76 -34.57
N SER A 519 0.05 -29.06 -34.63
CA SER A 519 -0.95 -29.30 -35.67
C SER A 519 -0.41 -28.96 -37.08
N ILE A 520 0.32 -27.86 -37.23
CA ILE A 520 0.98 -27.51 -38.51
C ILE A 520 2.03 -28.56 -38.88
N ARG A 521 2.85 -28.99 -37.91
CA ARG A 521 3.86 -30.04 -38.15
C ARG A 521 3.21 -31.35 -38.63
N ASN A 522 2.14 -31.79 -37.98
CA ASN A 522 1.42 -33.01 -38.35
C ASN A 522 0.80 -32.89 -39.76
N LEU A 523 0.29 -31.70 -40.13
CA LEU A 523 -0.19 -31.44 -41.49
C LEU A 523 0.93 -31.51 -42.53
N LEU A 524 2.10 -30.92 -42.24
CA LEU A 524 3.27 -31.00 -43.12
C LEU A 524 3.79 -32.44 -43.29
N ASP A 525 3.85 -33.19 -42.21
CA ASP A 525 4.27 -34.61 -42.25
C ASP A 525 3.29 -35.46 -43.09
N ILE A 526 1.98 -35.19 -43.05
CA ILE A 526 0.98 -35.83 -43.89
C ILE A 526 1.18 -35.46 -45.38
N THR A 527 1.42 -34.18 -45.69
CA THR A 527 1.63 -33.75 -47.07
C THR A 527 2.90 -34.28 -47.68
N VAL A 528 3.99 -34.42 -46.92
CA VAL A 528 5.26 -35.01 -47.36
C VAL A 528 5.10 -36.53 -47.56
N ASN A 529 4.31 -37.24 -46.78
CA ASN A 529 4.07 -38.66 -46.94
C ASN A 529 3.07 -39.00 -48.07
N LEU A 530 2.35 -38.02 -48.60
CA LEU A 530 1.42 -38.16 -49.73
C LEU A 530 2.04 -37.74 -51.08
N SER A 531 3.22 -37.11 -51.06
CA SER A 531 4.02 -36.76 -52.25
C SER A 531 5.09 -37.80 -52.51
#